data_1958796be22f41390fafd271910ff6b0
#
_entry.id   1958796be22f41390fafd271910ff6b0
#
_cell.length_a   1.000
_cell.length_b   1.000
_cell.length_c   1.000
_cell.angle_alpha   90.00
_cell.angle_beta   90.00
_cell.angle_gamma   90.00
#
_symmetry.space_group_name_H-M   'P 1'
#
loop_
_entity.id
_entity.type
_entity.pdbx_description
1 polymer ?
#
loop_
_entity_poly.entity_id
_entity_poly.type
_entity_poly.pdbx_seq_one_letter_code
_entity_poly.pdbx_strand_id
1 'polypeptide(L)'
;MTSGQRKVSYRRKGLQTDVYGQADEDYIYDSAARYPRSIQVFSADTQKCSLHPTQKPIALLEYLIRTYTNDYDIVLDNCMGSGSTCIAAQNTNRKYIGIESEESIFNTAKDRIKMNKTQLQLF
;
A
#
# COMPACT_ATOMS: atom_id res chain seq x y z
N MET A 1 5.01 8.25 3.35
CA MET A 1 5.22 8.70 4.75
C MET A 1 3.90 9.20 5.30
N THR A 2 3.44 8.66 6.44
CA THR A 2 2.23 9.11 7.11
C THR A 2 2.56 10.24 8.08
N SER A 3 1.87 11.38 7.99
CA SER A 3 2.00 12.45 8.98
C SER A 3 1.37 11.96 10.29
N GLY A 4 2.18 11.77 11.31
CA GLY A 4 1.73 11.42 12.66
C GLY A 4 1.98 12.55 13.63
N GLN A 5 1.32 12.53 14.78
CA GLN A 5 1.60 13.47 15.85
C GLN A 5 3.09 13.43 16.22
N ARG A 6 3.69 14.61 16.34
CA ARG A 6 5.08 14.80 16.79
C ARG A 6 5.25 14.15 18.16
N LYS A 7 6.08 13.13 18.24
CA LYS A 7 6.48 12.51 19.52
C LYS A 7 7.98 12.67 19.67
N VAL A 8 8.39 13.32 20.74
CA VAL A 8 9.79 13.38 21.17
C VAL A 8 10.06 12.09 21.94
N SER A 9 10.99 11.27 21.46
CA SER A 9 11.44 10.09 22.20
C SER A 9 12.80 10.37 22.83
N TYR A 10 12.87 10.21 24.15
CA TYR A 10 14.11 10.28 24.90
C TYR A 10 14.71 8.87 25.00
N ARG A 11 15.93 8.69 24.56
CA ARG A 11 16.69 7.48 24.85
C ARG A 11 17.37 7.67 26.22
N ARG A 12 16.99 6.87 27.21
CA ARG A 12 17.71 6.84 28.48
C ARG A 12 19.14 6.34 28.23
N LYS A 13 20.12 6.95 28.90
CA LYS A 13 21.49 6.42 28.96
C LYS A 13 21.41 4.94 29.34
N GLY A 14 21.74 4.05 28.42
CA GLY A 14 21.86 2.63 28.69
C GLY A 14 23.09 2.38 29.61
N LEU A 15 23.06 1.31 30.40
CA LEU A 15 24.24 0.82 31.09
C LEU A 15 25.36 0.67 30.04
N GLN A 16 26.48 1.31 30.35
CA GLN A 16 27.73 1.20 29.60
C GLN A 16 28.19 -0.27 29.63
N THR A 17 28.24 -0.91 28.48
CA THR A 17 28.85 -2.24 28.37
C THR A 17 30.04 -2.12 27.44
N ASP A 18 31.15 -2.73 27.82
CA ASP A 18 32.44 -2.70 27.09
C ASP A 18 32.36 -3.23 25.64
N VAL A 19 31.22 -3.82 25.27
CA VAL A 19 31.00 -4.46 23.95
C VAL A 19 30.46 -3.49 22.89
N TYR A 20 29.81 -2.38 23.28
CA TYR A 20 29.09 -1.51 22.31
C TYR A 20 29.53 -0.04 22.34
N GLY A 21 30.73 0.29 22.72
CA GLY A 21 31.25 1.65 22.71
C GLY A 21 30.42 2.66 23.51
N GLN A 22 31.01 3.81 23.79
CA GLN A 22 30.31 4.91 24.46
C GLN A 22 29.26 5.52 23.56
N ALA A 23 27.99 5.53 24.00
CA ALA A 23 26.98 6.39 23.39
C ALA A 23 27.16 7.78 24.01
N ASP A 24 27.90 8.65 23.32
CA ASP A 24 28.41 9.88 23.90
C ASP A 24 27.42 11.03 23.99
N GLU A 25 26.19 10.93 23.48
CA GLU A 25 25.22 12.04 23.60
C GLU A 25 23.77 11.56 23.70
N ASP A 26 22.96 12.30 24.44
CA ASP A 26 21.51 12.17 24.44
C ASP A 26 20.96 12.54 23.04
N TYR A 27 20.71 11.54 22.20
CA TYR A 27 20.17 11.79 20.88
C TYR A 27 18.67 12.03 20.95
N ILE A 28 18.27 13.27 20.77
CA ILE A 28 16.85 13.64 20.66
C ILE A 28 16.43 13.49 19.20
N TYR A 29 15.66 12.45 18.92
CA TYR A 29 15.07 12.25 17.59
C TYR A 29 13.72 12.97 17.53
N ASP A 30 13.68 14.08 16.82
CA ASP A 30 12.47 14.87 16.58
C ASP A 30 12.11 14.83 15.08
N SER A 31 11.24 13.93 14.70
CA SER A 31 10.75 13.83 13.33
C SER A 31 9.25 13.58 13.30
N ALA A 32 8.54 14.38 12.50
CA ALA A 32 7.14 14.14 12.15
C ALA A 32 6.98 12.98 11.16
N ALA A 33 8.04 12.60 10.45
CA ALA A 33 8.06 11.47 9.53
C ALA A 33 8.49 10.20 10.27
N ARG A 34 7.71 9.12 10.14
CA ARG A 34 8.01 7.83 10.75
C ARG A 34 8.05 6.74 9.68
N TYR A 35 8.91 5.78 9.90
CA TYR A 35 8.87 4.55 9.13
C TYR A 35 7.51 3.85 9.31
N PRO A 36 7.01 3.17 8.27
CA PRO A 36 5.81 2.37 8.40
C PRO A 36 5.91 1.39 9.56
N ARG A 37 4.81 1.20 10.29
CA ARG A 37 4.75 0.19 11.34
C ARG A 37 4.79 -1.20 10.73
N SER A 38 5.23 -2.20 11.48
CA SER A 38 5.19 -3.62 11.10
C SER A 38 3.77 -4.13 10.85
N ILE A 39 2.77 -3.49 11.46
CA ILE A 39 1.35 -3.78 11.25
C ILE A 39 0.71 -2.57 10.55
N GLN A 40 0.12 -2.81 9.38
CA GLN A 40 -0.67 -1.86 8.61
C GLN A 40 -2.15 -2.25 8.68
N VAL A 41 -3.02 -1.27 8.90
CA VAL A 41 -4.46 -1.48 9.00
C VAL A 41 -5.16 -0.75 7.86
N PHE A 42 -5.94 -1.48 7.08
CA PHE A 42 -6.74 -0.95 5.98
C PHE A 42 -8.19 -1.36 6.16
N SER A 43 -9.12 -0.44 5.88
CA SER A 43 -10.55 -0.75 5.87
C SER A 43 -10.87 -1.70 4.72
N ALA A 44 -11.77 -2.66 4.96
CA ALA A 44 -12.25 -3.53 3.90
C ALA A 44 -13.20 -2.76 2.95
N ASP A 45 -12.97 -2.87 1.64
CA ASP A 45 -13.83 -2.25 0.60
C ASP A 45 -15.18 -2.96 0.40
N THR A 46 -15.49 -3.95 1.21
CA THR A 46 -16.68 -4.81 1.07
C THR A 46 -18.01 -4.09 1.27
N GLN A 47 -18.01 -2.89 1.83
CA GLN A 47 -19.25 -2.18 2.19
C GLN A 47 -19.88 -1.40 1.02
N LYS A 48 -19.14 -1.08 -0.03
CA LYS A 48 -19.67 -0.25 -1.13
C LYS A 48 -20.05 -1.04 -2.39
N CYS A 49 -19.37 -2.11 -2.71
CA CYS A 49 -19.65 -3.01 -3.82
C CYS A 49 -18.95 -4.35 -3.58
N SER A 50 -19.60 -5.27 -2.90
CA SER A 50 -19.09 -6.65 -2.77
C SER A 50 -19.34 -7.42 -4.06
N LEU A 51 -18.48 -7.25 -5.04
CA LEU A 51 -18.54 -7.99 -6.30
C LEU A 51 -17.89 -9.38 -6.17
N HIS A 52 -17.11 -9.60 -5.12
CA HIS A 52 -16.46 -10.89 -4.83
C HIS A 52 -16.19 -11.05 -3.33
N PRO A 53 -16.46 -12.23 -2.73
CA PRO A 53 -16.31 -12.46 -1.29
C PRO A 53 -14.89 -12.21 -0.75
N THR A 54 -13.87 -12.36 -1.59
CA THR A 54 -12.45 -12.23 -1.23
C THR A 54 -11.80 -10.98 -1.82
N GLN A 55 -12.59 -9.95 -2.15
CA GLN A 55 -12.07 -8.70 -2.68
C GLN A 55 -11.08 -8.04 -1.70
N LYS A 56 -9.88 -7.74 -2.19
CA LYS A 56 -8.85 -7.04 -1.40
C LYS A 56 -9.08 -5.53 -1.42
N PRO A 57 -8.82 -4.82 -0.30
CA PRO A 57 -8.88 -3.36 -0.27
C PRO A 57 -7.92 -2.73 -1.27
N ILE A 58 -8.41 -1.83 -2.11
CA ILE A 58 -7.58 -1.11 -3.10
C ILE A 58 -6.47 -0.33 -2.40
N ALA A 59 -6.76 0.32 -1.27
CA ALA A 59 -5.79 1.08 -0.50
C ALA A 59 -4.59 0.23 -0.02
N LEU A 60 -4.83 -1.01 0.37
CA LEU A 60 -3.76 -1.96 0.71
C LEU A 60 -2.88 -2.26 -0.50
N LEU A 61 -3.51 -2.54 -1.65
CA LEU A 61 -2.78 -2.86 -2.88
C LEU A 61 -1.98 -1.66 -3.40
N GLU A 62 -2.53 -0.45 -3.33
CA GLU A 62 -1.81 0.78 -3.66
C GLU A 62 -0.60 1.01 -2.76
N TYR A 63 -0.73 0.77 -1.46
CA TYR A 63 0.38 0.85 -0.51
C TYR A 63 1.51 -0.11 -0.88
N LEU A 64 1.18 -1.38 -1.18
CA LEU A 64 2.16 -2.39 -1.59
C LEU A 64 2.82 -2.03 -2.93
N ILE A 65 2.04 -1.63 -3.92
CA ILE A 65 2.55 -1.25 -5.23
C ILE A 65 3.53 -0.07 -5.12
N ARG A 66 3.18 0.98 -4.38
CA ARG A 66 4.09 2.12 -4.16
C ARG A 66 5.35 1.75 -3.38
N THR A 67 5.27 0.76 -2.50
CA THR A 67 6.41 0.31 -1.68
C THR A 67 7.42 -0.49 -2.49
N TYR A 68 6.95 -1.34 -3.42
CA TYR A 68 7.79 -2.33 -4.10
C TYR A 68 8.02 -2.07 -5.59
N THR A 69 7.46 -1.01 -6.15
CA THR A 69 7.59 -0.68 -7.57
C THR A 69 7.86 0.81 -7.78
N ASN A 70 8.43 1.15 -8.93
CA ASN A 70 8.57 2.52 -9.41
C ASN A 70 7.42 2.90 -10.36
N ASP A 71 7.28 4.19 -10.64
CA ASP A 71 6.31 4.66 -11.62
C ASP A 71 6.58 4.04 -12.99
N TYR A 72 5.51 3.66 -13.69
CA TYR A 72 5.50 2.99 -15.00
C TYR A 72 5.97 1.52 -15.01
N ASP A 73 6.35 0.94 -13.87
CA ASP A 73 6.59 -0.50 -13.76
C ASP A 73 5.33 -1.31 -14.12
N ILE A 74 5.52 -2.60 -14.39
CA ILE A 74 4.44 -3.52 -14.72
C ILE A 74 4.12 -4.37 -13.50
N VAL A 75 2.87 -4.32 -13.06
CA VAL A 75 2.32 -5.17 -11.99
C VAL A 75 1.60 -6.35 -12.62
N LEU A 76 1.97 -7.56 -12.25
CA LEU A 76 1.31 -8.79 -12.68
C LEU A 76 0.44 -9.36 -11.56
N ASP A 77 -0.81 -9.66 -11.87
CA ASP A 77 -1.70 -10.45 -11.01
C ASP A 77 -2.25 -11.63 -11.82
N ASN A 78 -1.78 -12.84 -11.51
CA ASN A 78 -2.13 -14.07 -12.23
C ASN A 78 -3.46 -14.70 -11.78
N CYS A 79 -4.14 -14.12 -10.82
CA CYS A 79 -5.47 -14.49 -10.34
C CYS A 79 -6.25 -13.26 -9.88
N MET A 80 -6.44 -12.31 -10.81
CA MET A 80 -6.88 -10.95 -10.50
C MET A 80 -8.28 -10.84 -9.91
N GLY A 81 -9.11 -11.87 -10.04
CA GLY A 81 -10.49 -11.87 -9.55
C GLY A 81 -11.25 -10.65 -10.08
N SER A 82 -11.79 -9.83 -9.17
CA SER A 82 -12.51 -8.61 -9.52
C SER A 82 -11.63 -7.42 -9.98
N GLY A 83 -10.33 -7.62 -10.19
CA GLY A 83 -9.41 -6.63 -10.77
C GLY A 83 -8.92 -5.54 -9.81
N SER A 84 -8.98 -5.74 -8.49
CA SER A 84 -8.55 -4.73 -7.51
C SER A 84 -7.09 -4.34 -7.66
N THR A 85 -6.19 -5.30 -7.96
CA THR A 85 -4.77 -5.02 -8.21
C THR A 85 -4.56 -4.17 -9.46
N CYS A 86 -5.31 -4.44 -10.53
CA CYS A 86 -5.23 -3.65 -11.77
C CYS A 86 -5.69 -2.21 -11.55
N ILE A 87 -6.74 -2.00 -10.75
CA ILE A 87 -7.22 -0.67 -10.37
C ILE A 87 -6.17 0.06 -9.53
N ALA A 88 -5.60 -0.60 -8.53
CA ALA A 88 -4.56 -0.03 -7.70
C ALA A 88 -3.31 0.35 -8.51
N ALA A 89 -2.93 -0.45 -9.50
CA ALA A 89 -1.85 -0.14 -10.43
C ALA A 89 -2.17 1.11 -11.28
N GLN A 90 -3.39 1.24 -11.80
CA GLN A 90 -3.83 2.46 -12.51
C GLN A 90 -3.74 3.70 -11.63
N ASN A 91 -4.26 3.63 -10.40
CA ASN A 91 -4.27 4.75 -9.46
C ASN A 91 -2.88 5.20 -9.06
N THR A 92 -1.89 4.34 -9.22
CA THR A 92 -0.50 4.58 -8.82
C THR A 92 0.45 4.78 -10.00
N ASN A 93 -0.06 5.03 -11.22
CA ASN A 93 0.72 5.21 -12.44
C ASN A 93 1.58 4.00 -12.84
N ARG A 94 1.13 2.78 -12.53
CA ARG A 94 1.77 1.54 -12.98
C ARG A 94 0.98 0.92 -14.11
N LYS A 95 1.66 0.20 -14.99
CA LYS A 95 1.04 -0.70 -15.96
C LYS A 95 0.62 -1.98 -15.24
N TYR A 96 -0.30 -2.73 -15.82
CA TYR A 96 -0.74 -4.00 -15.22
C TYR A 96 -0.99 -5.07 -16.27
N ILE A 97 -0.85 -6.31 -15.83
CA ILE A 97 -1.29 -7.51 -16.53
C ILE A 97 -2.13 -8.30 -15.54
N GLY A 98 -3.42 -8.47 -15.82
CA GLY A 98 -4.33 -9.27 -15.00
C GLY A 98 -4.75 -10.53 -15.75
N ILE A 99 -4.73 -11.67 -15.07
CA ILE A 99 -5.16 -12.97 -15.61
C ILE A 99 -6.26 -13.50 -14.70
N GLU A 100 -7.35 -13.97 -15.30
CA GLU A 100 -8.47 -14.61 -14.62
C GLU A 100 -9.00 -15.75 -15.52
N SER A 101 -9.22 -16.92 -14.93
CA SER A 101 -9.67 -18.11 -15.65
C SER A 101 -11.18 -18.16 -15.84
N GLU A 102 -11.92 -17.56 -14.91
CA GLU A 102 -13.38 -17.54 -14.95
C GLU A 102 -13.85 -16.36 -15.80
N GLU A 103 -14.47 -16.64 -16.93
CA GLU A 103 -14.89 -15.64 -17.91
C GLU A 103 -15.87 -14.59 -17.34
N SER A 104 -16.78 -15.00 -16.50
CA SER A 104 -17.77 -14.12 -15.87
C SER A 104 -17.08 -13.11 -14.92
N ILE A 105 -16.11 -13.56 -14.14
CA ILE A 105 -15.31 -12.74 -13.24
C ILE A 105 -14.39 -11.83 -14.05
N PHE A 106 -13.76 -12.34 -15.10
CA PHE A 106 -12.93 -11.56 -16.01
C PHE A 106 -13.69 -10.39 -16.63
N ASN A 107 -14.91 -10.62 -17.13
CA ASN A 107 -15.74 -9.58 -17.72
C ASN A 107 -16.12 -8.51 -16.68
N THR A 108 -16.49 -8.93 -15.47
CA THR A 108 -16.75 -8.02 -14.34
C THR A 108 -15.54 -7.15 -14.01
N ALA A 109 -14.35 -7.75 -13.93
CA ALA A 109 -13.10 -7.02 -13.68
C ALA A 109 -12.80 -6.02 -14.79
N LYS A 110 -12.96 -6.41 -16.05
CA LYS A 110 -12.73 -5.55 -17.23
C LYS A 110 -13.60 -4.30 -17.20
N ASP A 111 -14.88 -4.45 -16.90
CA ASP A 111 -15.81 -3.32 -16.82
C ASP A 111 -15.45 -2.38 -15.66
N ARG A 112 -15.12 -2.94 -14.52
CA ARG A 112 -14.70 -2.21 -13.34
C ARG A 112 -13.41 -1.40 -13.57
N ILE A 113 -12.41 -1.98 -14.20
CA ILE A 113 -11.15 -1.33 -14.57
C ILE A 113 -11.39 -0.19 -15.56
N LYS A 114 -12.27 -0.41 -16.54
CA LYS A 114 -12.65 0.62 -17.52
C LYS A 114 -13.35 1.80 -16.87
N MET A 115 -14.29 1.57 -15.95
CA MET A 115 -14.97 2.62 -15.20
C MET A 115 -14.00 3.46 -14.37
N ASN A 116 -13.04 2.82 -13.69
CA ASN A 116 -12.02 3.51 -12.91
C ASN A 116 -11.18 4.45 -13.78
N LYS A 117 -10.76 4.01 -14.97
CA LYS A 117 -10.01 4.83 -15.91
C LYS A 117 -10.77 6.08 -16.35
N THR A 118 -12.08 5.95 -16.58
CA THR A 118 -12.94 7.08 -16.96
C THR A 118 -13.04 8.11 -15.82
N GLN A 119 -13.12 7.67 -14.57
CA GLN A 119 -13.13 8.57 -13.41
C GLN A 119 -11.82 9.35 -13.27
N LEU A 120 -10.67 8.71 -13.49
CA LEU A 120 -9.36 9.37 -13.43
C LEU A 120 -9.13 10.43 -14.52
N GLN A 121 -9.86 10.34 -15.63
CA GLN A 121 -9.77 11.31 -16.73
C GLN A 121 -10.63 12.56 -16.52
N LEU A 122 -11.50 12.57 -15.51
CA LEU A 122 -12.40 13.69 -15.22
C LEU A 122 -11.80 14.70 -14.23
N PHE A 123 -10.62 14.46 -13.74
CA PHE A 123 -9.84 15.32 -12.83
C PHE A 123 -8.48 15.65 -13.46
#